data_01c80d5ca419187ee149ca36630b8784
#
_entry.id   01c80d5ca419187ee149ca36630b8784
#
_cell.length_a   1.000
_cell.length_b   1.000
_cell.length_c   1.000
_cell.angle_alpha   90.00
_cell.angle_beta   90.00
_cell.angle_gamma   90.00
#
_symmetry.space_group_name_H-M   'P 1'
#
loop_
_entity.id
_entity.type
_entity.pdbx_description
1 polymer ?
#
loop_
_entity_poly.entity_id
_entity_poly.type
_entity_poly.pdbx_seq_one_letter_code
_entity_poly.pdbx_strand_id
1 'polypeptide(L)'
;MISFKRIEIKSLESYNNLKNAVPSQLIDMDVIKRLQNYLGLRCDEIRVEYPYYDSDYLSTYYIHYSQKLRPYGKLCCRLHILKEEEYYGYITLRPTAPGTKIGKTFLTPELLIRENAYLMLHNFKAHVVGNEMQIKSFPWKSQETDISVCAHTAAWTITRYFGNKFRDYADATIGELVEHTSNDWGRKTPSLGLTPVQVSDLLKNYNFSPLI
;
A
#
# COMPACT_ATOMS: atom_id res chain seq x y z
N MET A 1 6.08 19.15 11.44
CA MET A 1 7.48 18.71 11.22
C MET A 1 7.45 17.19 11.00
N ILE A 2 8.06 16.69 9.94
CA ILE A 2 8.19 15.24 9.70
C ILE A 2 9.23 14.71 10.69
N SER A 3 8.91 13.64 11.39
CA SER A 3 9.85 12.98 12.31
C SER A 3 10.25 11.62 11.76
N PHE A 4 11.52 11.28 11.91
CA PHE A 4 12.06 9.95 11.61
C PHE A 4 12.52 9.31 12.91
N LYS A 5 11.99 8.11 13.19
CA LYS A 5 12.42 7.31 14.34
C LYS A 5 13.05 6.01 13.82
N ARG A 6 14.22 5.68 14.35
CA ARG A 6 14.95 4.45 14.03
C ARG A 6 14.59 3.37 15.03
N ILE A 7 14.31 2.16 14.54
CA ILE A 7 14.04 0.95 15.33
C ILE A 7 14.95 -0.16 14.83
N GLU A 8 15.82 -0.63 15.69
CA GLU A 8 16.67 -1.78 15.40
C GLU A 8 15.92 -3.09 15.63
N ILE A 9 16.04 -4.02 14.67
CA ILE A 9 15.40 -5.34 14.70
C ILE A 9 16.47 -6.41 14.99
N LYS A 10 16.64 -6.72 16.27
CA LYS A 10 17.60 -7.75 16.75
C LYS A 10 16.90 -9.09 17.06
N SER A 11 15.59 -9.05 17.28
CA SER A 11 14.74 -10.21 17.55
C SER A 11 13.32 -9.95 17.05
N LEU A 12 12.49 -10.99 16.98
CA LEU A 12 11.07 -10.82 16.64
C LEU A 12 10.34 -9.91 17.65
N GLU A 13 10.76 -9.88 18.89
CA GLU A 13 10.19 -9.03 19.92
C GLU A 13 10.47 -7.54 19.69
N SER A 14 11.57 -7.19 18.99
CA SER A 14 11.94 -5.81 18.65
C SER A 14 10.84 -5.08 17.87
N TYR A 15 10.00 -5.81 17.13
CA TYR A 15 8.84 -5.23 16.42
C TYR A 15 7.81 -4.58 17.37
N ASN A 16 7.76 -4.98 18.65
CA ASN A 16 6.88 -4.35 19.63
C ASN A 16 7.25 -2.89 19.90
N ASN A 17 8.52 -2.49 19.67
CA ASN A 17 8.97 -1.11 19.79
C ASN A 17 8.28 -0.17 18.80
N LEU A 18 7.74 -0.71 17.70
CA LEU A 18 6.94 0.07 16.75
C LEU A 18 5.71 0.71 17.41
N LYS A 19 5.13 0.11 18.47
CA LYS A 19 4.02 0.70 19.23
C LYS A 19 4.35 2.05 19.83
N ASN A 20 5.61 2.26 20.21
CA ASN A 20 6.08 3.52 20.81
C ASN A 20 6.49 4.56 19.76
N ALA A 21 6.72 4.13 18.52
CA ALA A 21 7.17 4.98 17.42
C ALA A 21 6.04 5.40 16.48
N VAL A 22 5.03 4.55 16.32
CA VAL A 22 3.89 4.73 15.40
C VAL A 22 2.65 5.10 16.22
N PRO A 23 1.84 6.09 15.81
CA PRO A 23 0.57 6.40 16.48
C PRO A 23 -0.36 5.20 16.57
N SER A 24 -1.04 5.02 17.72
CA SER A 24 -1.85 3.84 18.03
C SER A 24 -2.98 3.57 17.04
N GLN A 25 -3.52 4.60 16.38
CA GLN A 25 -4.52 4.44 15.33
C GLN A 25 -3.98 3.76 14.05
N LEU A 26 -2.67 3.81 13.83
CA LEU A 26 -2.02 3.27 12.64
C LEU A 26 -1.46 1.86 12.82
N ILE A 27 -1.24 1.44 14.07
CA ILE A 27 -0.63 0.15 14.39
C ILE A 27 -1.46 -0.61 15.43
N ASP A 28 -1.53 -1.92 15.27
CA ASP A 28 -2.13 -2.85 16.22
C ASP A 28 -1.32 -4.16 16.23
N MET A 29 -1.76 -5.12 17.03
CA MET A 29 -1.09 -6.43 17.14
C MET A 29 -1.13 -7.24 15.84
N ASP A 30 -2.16 -7.05 14.99
CA ASP A 30 -2.25 -7.73 13.70
C ASP A 30 -1.13 -7.23 12.77
N VAL A 31 -0.94 -5.91 12.68
CA VAL A 31 0.17 -5.32 11.91
C VAL A 31 1.52 -5.86 12.39
N ILE A 32 1.76 -5.88 13.71
CA ILE A 32 3.03 -6.36 14.27
C ILE A 32 3.26 -7.83 13.91
N LYS A 33 2.27 -8.70 14.10
CA LYS A 33 2.37 -10.11 13.74
C LYS A 33 2.62 -10.33 12.26
N ARG A 34 1.98 -9.55 11.39
CA ARG A 34 2.23 -9.61 9.94
C ARG A 34 3.67 -9.21 9.61
N LEU A 35 4.17 -8.11 10.18
CA LEU A 35 5.57 -7.70 9.99
C LEU A 35 6.54 -8.79 10.47
N GLN A 36 6.32 -9.37 11.66
CA GLN A 36 7.12 -10.48 12.17
C GLN A 36 7.10 -11.70 11.23
N ASN A 37 5.93 -12.06 10.71
CA ASN A 37 5.78 -13.23 9.85
C ASN A 37 6.42 -13.04 8.47
N TYR A 38 6.29 -11.84 7.88
CA TYR A 38 6.79 -11.58 6.52
C TYR A 38 8.24 -11.14 6.48
N LEU A 39 8.67 -10.29 7.39
CA LEU A 39 10.04 -9.78 7.41
C LEU A 39 10.97 -10.65 8.30
N GLY A 40 10.46 -11.15 9.43
CA GLY A 40 11.25 -11.95 10.35
C GLY A 40 12.52 -11.22 10.80
N LEU A 41 13.67 -11.85 10.66
CA LEU A 41 15.00 -11.26 10.90
C LEU A 41 15.75 -10.95 9.59
N ARG A 42 15.01 -10.75 8.50
CA ARG A 42 15.59 -10.42 7.19
C ARG A 42 15.86 -8.91 7.01
N CYS A 43 15.42 -8.08 7.94
CA CYS A 43 15.79 -6.68 8.07
C CYS A 43 16.42 -6.46 9.44
N ASP A 44 17.30 -5.48 9.55
CA ASP A 44 17.94 -5.09 10.81
C ASP A 44 17.47 -3.72 11.33
N GLU A 45 16.84 -2.93 10.47
CA GLU A 45 16.37 -1.60 10.81
C GLU A 45 15.03 -1.28 10.15
N ILE A 46 14.14 -0.62 10.92
CA ILE A 46 12.92 0.03 10.42
C ILE A 46 12.99 1.51 10.76
N ARG A 47 12.96 2.37 9.73
CA ARG A 47 12.80 3.84 9.92
C ARG A 47 11.34 4.21 9.79
N VAL A 48 10.81 4.81 10.83
CA VAL A 48 9.42 5.26 10.91
C VAL A 48 9.34 6.72 10.48
N GLU A 49 8.67 6.99 9.37
CA GLU A 49 8.35 8.34 8.89
C GLU A 49 6.92 8.71 9.27
N TYR A 50 6.75 9.72 10.12
CA TYR A 50 5.45 10.25 10.53
C TYR A 50 5.52 11.75 10.78
N PRO A 51 4.51 12.55 10.36
CA PRO A 51 3.36 12.20 9.55
C PRO A 51 3.72 11.97 8.08
N TYR A 52 2.99 11.08 7.40
CA TYR A 52 3.10 10.84 5.98
C TYR A 52 1.74 11.03 5.29
N TYR A 53 1.71 11.70 4.13
CA TYR A 53 0.52 11.86 3.31
C TYR A 53 0.60 10.90 2.11
N ASP A 54 -0.24 9.87 2.13
CA ASP A 54 -0.31 8.87 1.05
C ASP A 54 -1.41 9.22 0.06
N SER A 55 -1.08 9.38 -1.22
CA SER A 55 -2.03 9.75 -2.27
C SER A 55 -3.16 8.72 -2.45
N ASP A 56 -2.82 7.43 -2.36
CA ASP A 56 -3.81 6.37 -2.49
C ASP A 56 -4.79 6.36 -1.32
N TYR A 57 -4.30 6.57 -0.09
CA TYR A 57 -5.19 6.71 1.07
C TYR A 57 -6.01 7.99 1.02
N LEU A 58 -5.42 9.12 0.63
CA LEU A 58 -6.14 10.38 0.53
C LEU A 58 -7.26 10.32 -0.51
N SER A 59 -7.05 9.66 -1.64
CA SER A 59 -8.10 9.47 -2.64
C SER A 59 -9.31 8.73 -2.06
N THR A 60 -9.08 7.65 -1.29
CA THR A 60 -10.16 6.92 -0.60
C THR A 60 -10.73 7.69 0.58
N TYR A 61 -9.90 8.48 1.27
CA TYR A 61 -10.37 9.33 2.37
C TYR A 61 -11.45 10.30 1.91
N TYR A 62 -11.23 11.01 0.81
CA TYR A 62 -12.18 12.03 0.34
C TYR A 62 -13.48 11.44 -0.19
N ILE A 63 -13.47 10.29 -0.84
CA ILE A 63 -14.69 9.68 -1.37
C ILE A 63 -15.49 8.87 -0.33
N HIS A 64 -14.86 8.48 0.77
CA HIS A 64 -15.52 7.58 1.73
C HIS A 64 -15.31 7.96 3.20
N TYR A 65 -14.07 7.99 3.69
CA TYR A 65 -13.80 8.13 5.13
C TYR A 65 -14.19 9.51 5.68
N SER A 66 -14.13 10.57 4.87
CA SER A 66 -14.54 11.92 5.25
C SER A 66 -16.04 12.03 5.51
N GLN A 67 -16.85 11.10 4.96
CA GLN A 67 -18.29 11.05 5.09
C GLN A 67 -18.80 10.16 6.22
N LYS A 68 -17.90 9.49 6.94
CA LYS A 68 -18.26 8.62 8.06
C LYS A 68 -18.54 9.43 9.31
N LEU A 69 -19.54 9.00 10.10
CA LEU A 69 -19.84 9.59 11.40
C LEU A 69 -18.65 9.48 12.38
N ARG A 70 -17.90 8.39 12.32
CA ARG A 70 -16.66 8.23 13.06
C ARG A 70 -15.53 8.97 12.34
N PRO A 71 -14.81 9.88 13.01
CA PRO A 71 -13.70 10.59 12.39
C PRO A 71 -12.53 9.63 12.11
N TYR A 72 -12.04 9.69 10.88
CA TYR A 72 -10.82 9.01 10.46
C TYR A 72 -9.70 10.04 10.26
N GLY A 73 -8.48 9.70 10.64
CA GLY A 73 -7.31 10.56 10.39
C GLY A 73 -6.92 10.58 8.91
N LYS A 74 -6.30 11.68 8.46
CA LYS A 74 -5.71 11.79 7.10
C LYS A 74 -4.26 11.34 7.04
N LEU A 75 -3.61 11.26 8.21
CA LEU A 75 -2.18 11.01 8.30
C LEU A 75 -1.89 9.52 8.33
N CYS A 76 -1.03 9.11 7.43
CA CYS A 76 -0.42 7.79 7.39
C CYS A 76 0.95 7.80 8.08
N CYS A 77 1.54 6.63 8.20
CA CYS A 77 2.92 6.42 8.57
C CYS A 77 3.59 5.57 7.48
N ARG A 78 4.84 5.84 7.18
CA ARG A 78 5.64 5.00 6.29
C ARG A 78 6.74 4.32 7.10
N LEU A 79 6.84 3.00 6.95
CA LEU A 79 7.89 2.19 7.52
C LEU A 79 8.89 1.87 6.41
N HIS A 80 10.08 2.43 6.49
CA HIS A 80 11.18 2.12 5.58
C HIS A 80 11.98 0.94 6.13
N ILE A 81 12.22 -0.05 5.29
CA ILE A 81 12.88 -1.30 5.66
C ILE A 81 14.32 -1.27 5.14
N LEU A 82 15.26 -1.50 6.03
CA LEU A 82 16.69 -1.51 5.73
C LEU A 82 17.35 -2.78 6.28
N LYS A 83 18.43 -3.17 5.62
CA LYS A 83 19.35 -4.21 6.07
C LYS A 83 20.77 -3.83 5.66
N GLU A 84 21.71 -3.83 6.59
CA GLU A 84 23.11 -3.48 6.34
C GLU A 84 23.27 -2.13 5.61
N GLU A 85 22.42 -1.15 5.99
CA GLU A 85 22.28 0.17 5.37
C GLU A 85 21.67 0.19 3.95
N GLU A 86 21.43 -0.97 3.32
CA GLU A 86 20.74 -1.07 2.04
C GLU A 86 19.23 -0.87 2.22
N TYR A 87 18.63 -0.21 1.22
CA TYR A 87 17.20 0.09 1.22
C TYR A 87 16.40 -0.99 0.52
N TYR A 88 15.55 -1.70 1.29
CA TYR A 88 14.72 -2.81 0.81
C TYR A 88 13.27 -2.42 0.51
N GLY A 89 12.90 -1.15 0.74
CA GLY A 89 11.59 -0.64 0.39
C GLY A 89 10.79 -0.10 1.57
N TYR A 90 9.47 0.01 1.39
CA TYR A 90 8.62 0.59 2.42
C TYR A 90 7.23 -0.04 2.50
N ILE A 91 6.61 0.14 3.65
CA ILE A 91 5.22 -0.22 3.96
C ILE A 91 4.50 1.02 4.46
N THR A 92 3.36 1.37 3.87
CA THR A 92 2.52 2.47 4.35
C THR A 92 1.46 1.92 5.32
N LEU A 93 1.34 2.53 6.49
CA LEU A 93 0.28 2.24 7.46
C LEU A 93 -0.79 3.32 7.42
N ARG A 94 -2.06 2.90 7.36
CA ARG A 94 -3.26 3.75 7.22
C ARG A 94 -4.10 3.73 8.49
N PRO A 95 -4.79 4.83 8.85
CA PRO A 95 -5.71 4.88 10.00
C PRO A 95 -7.08 4.27 9.66
N THR A 96 -7.10 3.02 9.20
CA THR A 96 -8.29 2.27 8.81
C THR A 96 -8.66 1.20 9.85
N ALA A 97 -9.68 0.41 9.58
CA ALA A 97 -10.11 -0.67 10.47
C ALA A 97 -9.00 -1.71 10.70
N PRO A 98 -9.03 -2.46 11.80
CA PRO A 98 -8.13 -3.60 12.01
C PRO A 98 -8.14 -4.55 10.82
N GLY A 99 -6.98 -5.13 10.48
CA GLY A 99 -6.82 -6.02 9.33
C GLY A 99 -6.61 -5.32 7.98
N THR A 100 -6.92 -4.02 7.87
CA THR A 100 -6.80 -3.23 6.63
C THR A 100 -5.76 -2.11 6.70
N LYS A 101 -5.02 -2.00 7.80
CA LYS A 101 -4.08 -0.91 8.07
C LYS A 101 -2.86 -0.87 7.15
N ILE A 102 -2.42 -2.02 6.61
CA ILE A 102 -1.29 -2.06 5.68
C ILE A 102 -1.77 -1.58 4.31
N GLY A 103 -1.29 -0.42 3.91
CA GLY A 103 -1.59 0.22 2.64
C GLY A 103 -0.59 -0.14 1.54
N LYS A 104 -0.28 0.86 0.72
CA LYS A 104 0.69 0.76 -0.36
C LYS A 104 2.05 0.26 0.15
N THR A 105 2.55 -0.80 -0.46
CA THR A 105 3.76 -1.50 -0.07
C THR A 105 4.61 -1.78 -1.30
N PHE A 106 5.88 -1.42 -1.22
CA PHE A 106 6.92 -1.76 -2.18
C PHE A 106 8.10 -2.32 -1.41
N LEU A 107 8.30 -3.61 -1.52
CA LEU A 107 9.42 -4.31 -0.90
C LEU A 107 10.16 -5.12 -1.94
N THR A 108 11.48 -5.23 -1.79
CA THR A 108 12.23 -6.12 -2.67
C THR A 108 11.85 -7.57 -2.38
N PRO A 109 11.80 -8.43 -3.39
CA PRO A 109 11.44 -9.84 -3.22
C PRO A 109 12.37 -10.59 -2.27
N GLU A 110 13.63 -10.19 -2.20
CA GLU A 110 14.67 -10.81 -1.36
C GLU A 110 14.28 -10.89 0.12
N LEU A 111 13.44 -9.94 0.58
CA LEU A 111 12.90 -9.99 1.94
C LEU A 111 11.78 -11.02 2.11
N LEU A 112 11.06 -11.35 1.04
CA LEU A 112 9.75 -11.99 1.12
C LEU A 112 9.74 -13.41 0.56
N ILE A 113 10.65 -13.76 -0.34
CA ILE A 113 10.48 -14.92 -1.20
C ILE A 113 11.22 -16.13 -0.69
N ARG A 114 10.47 -17.23 -0.72
CA ARG A 114 10.98 -18.58 -0.79
C ARG A 114 11.45 -18.87 -2.21
N GLU A 115 12.44 -19.73 -2.36
CA GLU A 115 13.06 -20.13 -3.62
C GLU A 115 12.06 -20.47 -4.73
N ASN A 116 12.42 -20.19 -6.00
CA ASN A 116 11.66 -20.55 -7.21
C ASN A 116 10.35 -19.78 -7.48
N ALA A 117 10.25 -18.52 -7.14
CA ALA A 117 9.12 -17.67 -7.56
C ALA A 117 9.48 -16.78 -8.77
N TYR A 118 8.63 -16.78 -9.81
CA TYR A 118 8.70 -15.83 -10.91
C TYR A 118 7.88 -14.60 -10.57
N LEU A 119 8.53 -13.44 -10.55
CA LEU A 119 7.88 -12.17 -10.23
C LEU A 119 8.07 -11.15 -11.35
N MET A 120 7.01 -10.44 -11.65
CA MET A 120 7.08 -9.24 -12.49
C MET A 120 7.60 -8.09 -11.65
N LEU A 121 8.85 -7.66 -11.88
CA LEU A 121 9.49 -6.59 -11.11
C LEU A 121 9.73 -5.37 -11.98
N HIS A 122 9.64 -4.20 -11.34
CA HIS A 122 10.03 -2.92 -11.92
C HIS A 122 10.73 -2.06 -10.86
N ASN A 123 11.54 -1.09 -11.29
CA ASN A 123 12.20 -0.15 -10.40
C ASN A 123 11.24 1.00 -10.05
N PHE A 124 10.82 1.04 -8.80
CA PHE A 124 10.03 2.14 -8.26
C PHE A 124 10.91 3.11 -7.48
N LYS A 125 10.48 4.37 -7.43
CA LYS A 125 11.17 5.42 -6.68
C LYS A 125 10.48 5.68 -5.35
N ALA A 126 11.27 5.89 -4.32
CA ALA A 126 10.82 6.39 -3.04
C ALA A 126 11.78 7.49 -2.56
N HIS A 127 11.27 8.46 -1.78
CA HIS A 127 12.10 9.47 -1.16
C HIS A 127 12.16 9.20 0.34
N VAL A 128 13.36 9.15 0.87
CA VAL A 128 13.64 8.93 2.30
C VAL A 128 14.52 10.09 2.78
N VAL A 129 14.00 10.94 3.66
CA VAL A 129 14.74 12.11 4.18
C VAL A 129 15.32 12.99 3.04
N GLY A 130 14.55 13.15 1.95
CA GLY A 130 14.99 13.95 0.79
C GLY A 130 15.87 13.21 -0.22
N ASN A 131 16.34 12.01 0.06
CA ASN A 131 17.13 11.20 -0.87
C ASN A 131 16.21 10.30 -1.72
N GLU A 132 16.45 10.27 -3.03
CA GLU A 132 15.76 9.34 -3.93
C GLU A 132 16.37 7.94 -3.77
N MET A 133 15.53 6.96 -3.46
CA MET A 133 15.87 5.55 -3.35
C MET A 133 15.14 4.77 -4.45
N GLN A 134 15.78 3.76 -5.00
CA GLN A 134 15.17 2.85 -5.98
C GLN A 134 14.87 1.51 -5.33
N ILE A 135 13.71 0.95 -5.69
CA ILE A 135 13.22 -0.32 -5.14
C ILE A 135 12.79 -1.20 -6.31
N LYS A 136 13.46 -2.32 -6.51
CA LYS A 136 13.02 -3.33 -7.46
C LYS A 136 11.92 -4.17 -6.83
N SER A 137 10.67 -3.92 -7.19
CA SER A 137 9.50 -4.44 -6.50
C SER A 137 8.32 -4.72 -7.43
N PHE A 138 7.29 -5.35 -6.85
CA PHE A 138 5.94 -5.44 -7.39
C PHE A 138 4.98 -4.72 -6.44
N PRO A 139 4.06 -3.87 -6.94
CA PRO A 139 3.17 -3.10 -6.08
C PRO A 139 2.18 -4.01 -5.34
N TRP A 140 2.04 -3.81 -4.04
CA TRP A 140 1.10 -4.54 -3.21
C TRP A 140 0.37 -3.61 -2.24
N LYS A 141 -0.87 -3.94 -1.90
CA LYS A 141 -1.65 -3.32 -0.81
C LYS A 141 -2.68 -4.29 -0.27
N SER A 142 -3.08 -4.11 1.00
CA SER A 142 -4.25 -4.82 1.51
C SER A 142 -5.55 -4.21 0.98
N GLN A 143 -6.59 -5.03 0.91
CA GLN A 143 -7.93 -4.58 0.58
C GLN A 143 -8.48 -3.67 1.69
N GLU A 144 -9.46 -2.86 1.31
CA GLU A 144 -10.30 -2.08 2.22
C GLU A 144 -11.72 -2.55 2.03
N THR A 145 -12.24 -3.32 2.98
CA THR A 145 -13.54 -4.00 2.87
C THR A 145 -14.71 -3.06 2.51
N ASP A 146 -14.61 -1.80 2.89
CA ASP A 146 -15.67 -0.81 2.64
C ASP A 146 -15.58 -0.12 1.28
N ILE A 147 -14.39 -0.03 0.69
CA ILE A 147 -14.14 0.79 -0.51
C ILE A 147 -13.66 -0.06 -1.67
N SER A 148 -12.58 -0.82 -1.45
CA SER A 148 -11.91 -1.57 -2.49
C SER A 148 -11.90 -3.06 -2.18
N VAL A 149 -12.62 -3.81 -2.98
CA VAL A 149 -12.61 -5.28 -2.99
C VAL A 149 -11.45 -5.80 -3.85
N CYS A 150 -11.31 -7.12 -3.94
CA CYS A 150 -10.24 -7.79 -4.67
C CYS A 150 -10.00 -7.21 -6.08
N ALA A 151 -11.07 -6.96 -6.83
CA ALA A 151 -10.99 -6.47 -8.20
C ALA A 151 -10.37 -5.07 -8.31
N HIS A 152 -10.75 -4.12 -7.43
CA HIS A 152 -10.14 -2.78 -7.40
C HIS A 152 -8.66 -2.85 -7.01
N THR A 153 -8.32 -3.71 -6.04
CA THR A 153 -6.91 -3.90 -5.63
C THR A 153 -6.09 -4.51 -6.76
N ALA A 154 -6.63 -5.48 -7.48
CA ALA A 154 -5.98 -6.07 -8.65
C ALA A 154 -5.80 -5.04 -9.78
N ALA A 155 -6.85 -4.28 -10.12
CA ALA A 155 -6.77 -3.20 -11.10
C ALA A 155 -5.72 -2.14 -10.70
N TRP A 156 -5.70 -1.72 -9.43
CA TRP A 156 -4.68 -0.81 -8.90
C TRP A 156 -3.26 -1.38 -9.07
N THR A 157 -3.05 -2.65 -8.76
CA THR A 157 -1.74 -3.29 -8.93
C THR A 157 -1.30 -3.29 -10.39
N ILE A 158 -2.23 -3.60 -11.32
CA ILE A 158 -1.97 -3.60 -12.76
C ILE A 158 -1.63 -2.19 -13.25
N THR A 159 -2.49 -1.20 -12.97
CA THR A 159 -2.28 0.19 -13.41
C THR A 159 -1.00 0.77 -12.80
N ARG A 160 -0.72 0.50 -11.53
CA ARG A 160 0.51 0.95 -10.85
C ARG A 160 1.76 0.32 -11.45
N TYR A 161 1.75 -0.97 -11.75
CA TYR A 161 2.89 -1.65 -12.35
C TYR A 161 3.15 -1.18 -13.78
N PHE A 162 2.13 -1.25 -14.65
CA PHE A 162 2.28 -0.93 -16.07
C PHE A 162 2.43 0.58 -16.31
N GLY A 163 1.69 1.42 -15.60
CA GLY A 163 1.79 2.87 -15.72
C GLY A 163 3.14 3.44 -15.26
N ASN A 164 3.84 2.75 -14.34
CA ASN A 164 5.21 3.13 -13.98
C ASN A 164 6.27 2.54 -14.92
N LYS A 165 5.97 1.42 -15.57
CA LYS A 165 6.91 0.73 -16.46
C LYS A 165 6.86 1.21 -17.89
N PHE A 166 5.69 1.57 -18.40
CA PHE A 166 5.47 1.94 -19.80
C PHE A 166 4.69 3.26 -19.86
N ARG A 167 5.12 4.17 -20.74
CA ARG A 167 4.51 5.50 -20.89
C ARG A 167 3.09 5.49 -21.47
N ASP A 168 2.73 4.42 -22.16
CA ASP A 168 1.44 4.31 -22.85
C ASP A 168 0.27 4.00 -21.89
N TYR A 169 0.58 3.51 -20.69
CA TYR A 169 -0.43 3.20 -19.68
C TYR A 169 -0.48 4.29 -18.61
N ALA A 170 -1.69 4.58 -18.14
CA ALA A 170 -1.88 5.51 -17.03
C ALA A 170 -1.85 4.77 -15.67
N ASP A 171 -1.27 5.43 -14.68
CA ASP A 171 -1.32 5.02 -13.28
C ASP A 171 -2.60 5.52 -12.62
N ALA A 172 -3.11 4.80 -11.64
CA ALA A 172 -4.34 5.12 -10.95
C ALA A 172 -4.21 5.05 -9.43
N THR A 173 -4.93 5.92 -8.73
CA THR A 173 -5.22 5.75 -7.31
C THR A 173 -6.47 4.89 -7.11
N ILE A 174 -6.63 4.33 -5.91
CA ILE A 174 -7.86 3.55 -5.60
C ILE A 174 -9.11 4.38 -5.72
N GLY A 175 -9.08 5.65 -5.29
CA GLY A 175 -10.24 6.55 -5.40
C GLY A 175 -10.68 6.72 -6.85
N GLU A 176 -9.76 6.99 -7.76
CA GLU A 176 -10.05 7.11 -9.20
C GLU A 176 -10.64 5.83 -9.77
N LEU A 177 -10.09 4.65 -9.41
CA LEU A 177 -10.64 3.37 -9.84
C LEU A 177 -12.08 3.15 -9.37
N VAL A 178 -12.39 3.53 -8.13
CA VAL A 178 -13.75 3.45 -7.58
C VAL A 178 -14.68 4.44 -8.29
N GLU A 179 -14.23 5.67 -8.55
CA GLU A 179 -15.03 6.69 -9.23
C GLU A 179 -15.31 6.35 -10.70
N HIS A 180 -14.34 5.77 -11.41
CA HIS A 180 -14.50 5.34 -12.80
C HIS A 180 -15.25 4.03 -12.98
N THR A 181 -15.55 3.32 -11.89
CA THR A 181 -16.35 2.12 -11.98
C THR A 181 -17.79 2.49 -12.35
N SER A 182 -18.29 1.98 -13.47
CA SER A 182 -19.68 2.11 -13.84
C SER A 182 -20.55 1.29 -12.88
N ASN A 183 -21.47 1.95 -12.19
CA ASN A 183 -22.50 1.30 -11.40
C ASN A 183 -23.85 1.64 -12.03
N ASP A 184 -24.49 0.69 -12.65
CA ASP A 184 -25.84 0.87 -13.22
C ASP A 184 -26.89 1.10 -12.13
N TRP A 185 -26.60 0.70 -10.88
CA TRP A 185 -27.55 0.76 -9.77
C TRP A 185 -26.86 1.16 -8.45
N GLY A 186 -27.18 2.34 -7.96
CA GLY A 186 -26.93 2.69 -6.56
C GLY A 186 -25.56 3.28 -6.23
N ARG A 187 -25.09 3.04 -5.01
CA ARG A 187 -23.89 3.63 -4.45
C ARG A 187 -22.61 2.90 -4.88
N LYS A 188 -21.54 3.65 -5.09
CA LYS A 188 -20.20 3.09 -5.39
C LYS A 188 -19.50 2.51 -4.15
N THR A 189 -19.82 3.02 -2.96
CA THR A 189 -19.22 2.58 -1.70
C THR A 189 -20.28 2.27 -0.65
N PRO A 190 -20.18 1.16 0.12
CA PRO A 190 -19.18 0.10 -0.03
C PRO A 190 -19.37 -0.65 -1.36
N SER A 191 -18.26 -1.06 -1.96
CA SER A 191 -18.29 -1.80 -3.22
C SER A 191 -18.74 -3.25 -2.99
N LEU A 192 -19.65 -3.73 -3.87
CA LEU A 192 -20.10 -5.13 -3.88
C LEU A 192 -19.20 -6.05 -4.72
N GLY A 193 -18.15 -5.50 -5.33
CA GLY A 193 -17.29 -6.20 -6.28
C GLY A 193 -17.47 -5.68 -7.70
N LEU A 194 -16.69 -6.22 -8.63
CA LEU A 194 -16.75 -5.89 -10.04
C LEU A 194 -16.90 -7.17 -10.85
N THR A 195 -17.74 -7.12 -11.87
CA THR A 195 -17.79 -8.16 -12.89
C THR A 195 -16.57 -8.06 -13.82
N PRO A 196 -16.20 -9.12 -14.55
CA PRO A 196 -15.13 -9.06 -15.56
C PRO A 196 -15.30 -7.94 -16.58
N VAL A 197 -16.55 -7.69 -17.04
CA VAL A 197 -16.88 -6.60 -17.97
C VAL A 197 -16.58 -5.25 -17.36
N GLN A 198 -17.01 -5.00 -16.12
CA GLN A 198 -16.71 -3.75 -15.40
C GLN A 198 -15.20 -3.54 -15.19
N VAL A 199 -14.43 -4.60 -14.89
CA VAL A 199 -12.97 -4.51 -14.79
C VAL A 199 -12.35 -4.19 -16.14
N SER A 200 -12.84 -4.79 -17.23
CA SER A 200 -12.39 -4.49 -18.58
C SER A 200 -12.64 -3.01 -18.93
N ASP A 201 -13.85 -2.51 -18.72
CA ASP A 201 -14.19 -1.13 -19.01
C ASP A 201 -13.41 -0.15 -18.13
N LEU A 202 -13.20 -0.48 -16.87
CA LEU A 202 -12.35 0.28 -15.97
C LEU A 202 -10.92 0.40 -16.49
N LEU A 203 -10.30 -0.71 -16.90
CA LEU A 203 -8.93 -0.71 -17.40
C LEU A 203 -8.76 0.05 -18.73
N LYS A 204 -9.78 0.11 -19.57
CA LYS A 204 -9.77 0.93 -20.80
C LYS A 204 -9.54 2.41 -20.51
N ASN A 205 -10.05 2.94 -19.38
CA ASN A 205 -9.80 4.33 -18.97
C ASN A 205 -8.32 4.62 -18.68
N TYR A 206 -7.51 3.59 -18.52
CA TYR A 206 -6.07 3.67 -18.25
C TYR A 206 -5.23 3.15 -19.42
N ASN A 207 -5.80 3.20 -20.62
CA ASN A 207 -5.17 2.82 -21.90
C ASN A 207 -4.86 1.33 -22.06
N PHE A 208 -5.50 0.45 -21.30
CA PHE A 208 -5.41 -0.98 -21.52
C PHE A 208 -6.43 -1.46 -22.56
N SER A 209 -6.11 -2.56 -23.24
CA SER A 209 -7.01 -3.23 -24.19
C SER A 209 -7.27 -4.68 -23.72
N PRO A 210 -8.03 -4.84 -22.61
CA PRO A 210 -8.29 -6.16 -22.06
C PRO A 210 -9.19 -6.97 -23.00
N LEU A 211 -8.86 -8.27 -23.14
CA LEU A 211 -9.71 -9.27 -23.79
C LEU A 211 -10.53 -9.99 -22.74
N ILE A 212 -11.82 -10.22 -23.01
CA ILE A 212 -12.75 -10.97 -22.15
C ILE A 212 -13.19 -12.22 -22.91
#